data_01ff301bb1b21d3c3208cad3a25e135d
#
_entry.id   01ff301bb1b21d3c3208cad3a25e135d
#
_cell.length_a   1.000
_cell.length_b   1.000
_cell.length_c   1.000
_cell.angle_alpha   90.00
_cell.angle_beta   90.00
_cell.angle_gamma   90.00
#
_symmetry.space_group_name_H-M   'P 1'
#
loop_
_entity.id
_entity.type
_entity.pdbx_description
1 polymer ?
#
loop_
_entity_poly.entity_id
_entity_poly.type
_entity_poly.pdbx_seq_one_letter_code
_entity_poly.pdbx_strand_id
1 'polypeptide(L)'
;MLTVLAHSHDPFYNQAFEEFVFQAFQDDDVFLLWQNSPAFIVGSFQNICREVHVETLRKLGIPIVRRMSGGGTVYHDLGNVNYTYITHQNGPLDYDLCLRPVIEALNGIGVPARKNRTCDIAIGEQKISGSAQRSAGGRLL
;
A
#
# COMPACT_ATOMS: atom_id res chain seq x y z
N MET A 1 18.53 3.49 -4.11
CA MET A 1 17.21 3.31 -3.46
C MET A 1 17.30 3.78 -2.04
N LEU A 2 16.42 4.70 -1.65
CA LEU A 2 16.29 5.19 -0.29
C LEU A 2 15.30 4.31 0.49
N THR A 3 15.62 4.00 1.75
CA THR A 3 14.68 3.28 2.62
C THR A 3 14.17 4.24 3.70
N VAL A 4 12.86 4.37 3.81
CA VAL A 4 12.20 5.28 4.73
C VAL A 4 11.27 4.49 5.66
N LEU A 5 11.37 4.74 6.96
CA LEU A 5 10.45 4.20 7.96
C LEU A 5 9.57 5.34 8.48
N ALA A 6 8.27 5.26 8.25
CA ALA A 6 7.33 6.20 8.84
C ALA A 6 7.03 5.76 10.28
N HIS A 7 7.24 6.66 11.23
CA HIS A 7 7.02 6.39 12.67
C HIS A 7 5.60 6.77 13.14
N SER A 8 4.84 7.48 12.31
CA SER A 8 3.46 7.82 12.60
C SER A 8 2.54 6.62 12.38
N HIS A 9 1.50 6.51 13.21
CA HIS A 9 0.38 5.59 13.00
C HIS A 9 -0.90 6.32 12.59
N ASP A 10 -0.86 7.65 12.41
CA ASP A 10 -1.99 8.42 11.93
C ASP A 10 -2.22 8.12 10.43
N PRO A 11 -3.40 7.57 10.06
CA PRO A 11 -3.66 7.17 8.68
C PRO A 11 -3.75 8.36 7.71
N PHE A 12 -4.16 9.54 8.17
CA PHE A 12 -4.18 10.75 7.34
C PHE A 12 -2.76 11.25 7.06
N TYR A 13 -1.94 11.29 8.12
CA TYR A 13 -0.53 11.67 7.98
C TYR A 13 0.21 10.72 7.05
N ASN A 14 0.05 9.41 7.23
CA ASN A 14 0.77 8.42 6.44
C ASN A 14 0.38 8.45 4.96
N GLN A 15 -0.90 8.66 4.62
CA GLN A 15 -1.31 8.82 3.23
C GLN A 15 -0.77 10.11 2.60
N ALA A 16 -0.76 11.21 3.35
CA ALA A 16 -0.16 12.48 2.89
C ALA A 16 1.37 12.36 2.77
N PHE A 17 2.01 11.64 3.68
CA PHE A 17 3.45 11.41 3.65
C PHE A 17 3.86 10.53 2.46
N GLU A 18 3.12 9.46 2.17
CA GLU A 18 3.33 8.63 0.98
C GLU A 18 3.22 9.48 -0.31
N GLU A 19 2.19 10.34 -0.40
CA GLU A 19 2.03 11.26 -1.53
C GLU A 19 3.16 12.27 -1.63
N PHE A 20 3.58 12.84 -0.51
CA PHE A 20 4.73 13.75 -0.46
C PHE A 20 6.01 13.08 -0.96
N VAL A 21 6.31 11.87 -0.49
CA VAL A 21 7.50 11.11 -0.93
C VAL A 21 7.43 10.81 -2.42
N PHE A 22 6.25 10.43 -2.93
CA PHE A 22 6.04 10.17 -4.36
C PHE A 22 6.32 11.42 -5.22
N GLN A 23 5.97 12.61 -4.73
CA GLN A 23 6.13 13.86 -5.46
C GLN A 23 7.52 14.49 -5.29
N ALA A 24 8.11 14.40 -4.10
CA ALA A 24 9.35 15.12 -3.75
C ALA A 24 10.62 14.42 -4.23
N PHE A 25 10.67 13.09 -4.18
CA PHE A 25 11.88 12.31 -4.53
C PHE A 25 11.83 11.87 -5.99
N GLN A 26 12.08 12.80 -6.92
CA GLN A 26 11.92 12.55 -8.36
C GLN A 26 13.08 11.73 -8.97
N ASP A 27 14.27 11.80 -8.39
CA ASP A 27 15.48 11.18 -8.94
C ASP A 27 15.85 9.85 -8.27
N ASP A 28 15.20 9.52 -7.17
CA ASP A 28 15.51 8.34 -6.37
C ASP A 28 14.39 7.28 -6.40
N ASP A 29 14.78 6.01 -6.40
CA ASP A 29 13.88 4.94 -6.00
C ASP A 29 13.75 4.95 -4.49
N VAL A 30 12.53 4.80 -3.99
CA VAL A 30 12.22 4.82 -2.56
C VAL A 30 11.46 3.57 -2.16
N PHE A 31 11.88 2.98 -1.04
CA PHE A 31 11.13 1.94 -0.34
C PHE A 31 10.66 2.49 1.01
N LEU A 32 9.35 2.60 1.20
CA LEU A 32 8.72 3.16 2.39
C LEU A 32 7.99 2.05 3.14
N LEU A 33 8.25 1.93 4.47
CA LEU A 33 7.51 1.06 5.39
C LEU A 33 6.71 1.90 6.38
N TRP A 34 5.46 1.51 6.62
CA TRP A 34 4.55 2.25 7.48
C TRP A 34 3.39 1.39 8.00
N GLN A 35 2.76 1.83 9.09
CA GLN A 35 1.61 1.19 9.71
C GLN A 35 0.57 2.24 10.09
N ASN A 36 -0.71 1.87 10.06
CA ASN A 36 -1.80 2.73 10.52
C ASN A 36 -2.44 2.19 11.79
N SER A 37 -2.89 3.09 12.64
CA SER A 37 -3.97 2.81 13.58
C SER A 37 -5.23 2.38 12.82
N PRO A 38 -6.24 1.76 13.49
CA PRO A 38 -7.46 1.30 12.85
C PRO A 38 -8.09 2.34 11.92
N ALA A 39 -8.22 2.00 10.62
CA ALA A 39 -8.75 2.89 9.59
C ALA A 39 -9.27 2.10 8.38
N PHE A 40 -10.25 2.66 7.68
CA PHE A 40 -10.62 2.20 6.34
C PHE A 40 -9.93 3.07 5.29
N ILE A 41 -9.18 2.42 4.39
CA ILE A 41 -8.45 3.08 3.30
C ILE A 41 -9.17 2.80 1.99
N VAL A 42 -9.76 3.86 1.44
CA VAL A 42 -10.60 3.81 0.22
C VAL A 42 -9.75 4.12 -1.00
N GLY A 43 -9.92 3.37 -2.07
CA GLY A 43 -9.23 3.61 -3.34
C GLY A 43 -9.64 4.95 -3.96
N SER A 44 -8.74 5.55 -4.77
CA SER A 44 -8.90 6.90 -5.32
C SER A 44 -10.23 7.14 -6.08
N PHE A 45 -10.75 6.11 -6.73
CA PHE A 45 -11.96 6.22 -7.57
C PHE A 45 -13.23 5.64 -6.94
N GLN A 46 -13.15 5.16 -5.69
CA GLN A 46 -14.28 4.52 -5.04
C GLN A 46 -15.27 5.53 -4.44
N ASN A 47 -16.56 5.17 -4.45
CA ASN A 47 -17.60 5.90 -3.72
C ASN A 47 -17.65 5.39 -2.28
N ILE A 48 -17.25 6.24 -1.33
CA ILE A 48 -17.18 5.90 0.10
C ILE A 48 -18.49 5.29 0.62
N CYS A 49 -19.64 5.86 0.26
CA CYS A 49 -20.95 5.39 0.75
C CYS A 49 -21.37 4.01 0.21
N ARG A 50 -20.69 3.51 -0.82
CA ARG A 50 -20.87 2.13 -1.34
C ARG A 50 -19.91 1.13 -0.72
N GLU A 51 -18.78 1.62 -0.21
CA GLU A 51 -17.70 0.79 0.31
C GLU A 51 -17.83 0.50 1.81
N VAL A 52 -18.33 1.50 2.57
CA VAL A 52 -18.39 1.40 4.03
C VAL A 52 -19.66 2.04 4.57
N HIS A 53 -20.08 1.57 5.75
CA HIS A 53 -21.19 2.17 6.47
C HIS A 53 -20.70 3.38 7.29
N VAL A 54 -20.71 4.55 6.66
CA VAL A 54 -20.10 5.80 7.16
C VAL A 54 -20.56 6.15 8.58
N GLU A 55 -21.89 6.09 8.82
CA GLU A 55 -22.47 6.40 10.15
C GLU A 55 -21.95 5.48 11.27
N THR A 56 -21.78 4.20 10.97
CA THR A 56 -21.25 3.23 11.95
C THR A 56 -19.79 3.54 12.25
N LEU A 57 -18.97 3.79 11.23
CA LEU A 57 -17.56 4.09 11.44
C LEU A 57 -17.36 5.40 12.19
N ARG A 58 -18.20 6.41 11.92
CA ARG A 58 -18.19 7.66 12.67
C ARG A 58 -18.50 7.46 14.15
N LYS A 59 -19.50 6.63 14.48
CA LYS A 59 -19.85 6.29 15.88
C LYS A 59 -18.74 5.52 16.59
N LEU A 60 -18.00 4.69 15.87
CA LEU A 60 -16.87 3.92 16.39
C LEU A 60 -15.56 4.72 16.44
N GLY A 61 -15.55 5.95 15.92
CA GLY A 61 -14.33 6.76 15.85
C GLY A 61 -13.26 6.20 14.89
N ILE A 62 -13.67 5.34 13.92
CA ILE A 62 -12.75 4.76 12.94
C ILE A 62 -12.69 5.67 11.72
N PRO A 63 -11.53 6.24 11.38
CA PRO A 63 -11.39 7.15 10.25
C PRO A 63 -11.51 6.42 8.91
N ILE A 64 -11.97 7.18 7.92
CA ILE A 64 -12.02 6.78 6.51
C ILE A 64 -11.07 7.71 5.76
N VAL A 65 -10.06 7.15 5.13
CA VAL A 65 -9.02 7.92 4.42
C VAL A 65 -8.96 7.46 2.98
N ARG A 66 -8.80 8.38 2.06
CA ARG A 66 -8.64 8.07 0.64
C ARG A 66 -7.15 8.01 0.29
N ARG A 67 -6.72 6.90 -0.34
CA ARG A 67 -5.37 6.82 -0.89
C ARG A 67 -5.31 7.34 -2.33
N MET A 68 -4.10 7.65 -2.78
CA MET A 68 -3.87 8.14 -4.15
C MET A 68 -3.93 7.02 -5.21
N SER A 69 -3.67 5.77 -4.82
CA SER A 69 -3.71 4.62 -5.72
C SER A 69 -5.14 4.09 -5.91
N GLY A 70 -5.36 3.35 -6.98
CA GLY A 70 -6.64 2.70 -7.29
C GLY A 70 -6.90 1.45 -6.44
N GLY A 71 -7.88 0.65 -6.86
CA GLY A 71 -8.25 -0.61 -6.21
C GLY A 71 -9.38 -0.47 -5.18
N GLY A 72 -9.67 -1.58 -4.46
CA GLY A 72 -10.75 -1.71 -3.48
C GLY A 72 -10.44 -1.06 -2.13
N THR A 73 -11.47 -0.97 -1.30
CA THR A 73 -11.34 -0.52 0.10
C THR A 73 -10.72 -1.62 0.95
N VAL A 74 -9.79 -1.24 1.82
CA VAL A 74 -9.13 -2.15 2.76
C VAL A 74 -9.21 -1.59 4.17
N TYR A 75 -9.15 -2.49 5.16
CA TYR A 75 -9.02 -2.14 6.56
C TYR A 75 -7.56 -2.26 6.97
N HIS A 76 -7.05 -1.26 7.66
CA HIS A 76 -5.72 -1.24 8.26
C HIS A 76 -5.83 -1.21 9.79
N ASP A 77 -4.88 -1.84 10.46
CA ASP A 77 -4.60 -1.71 11.87
C ASP A 77 -3.09 -1.96 12.13
N LEU A 78 -2.68 -1.98 13.40
CA LEU A 78 -1.28 -2.20 13.76
C LEU A 78 -0.77 -3.62 13.48
N GLY A 79 -1.65 -4.57 13.14
CA GLY A 79 -1.27 -5.90 12.65
C GLY A 79 -0.93 -5.92 11.15
N ASN A 80 -1.19 -4.80 10.45
CA ASN A 80 -0.95 -4.67 9.02
C ASN A 80 0.28 -3.78 8.75
N VAL A 81 1.29 -4.33 8.11
CA VAL A 81 2.45 -3.57 7.63
C VAL A 81 2.23 -3.19 6.17
N ASN A 82 2.31 -1.90 5.89
CA ASN A 82 2.28 -1.40 4.53
C ASN A 82 3.71 -1.18 4.03
N TYR A 83 3.93 -1.49 2.77
CA TYR A 83 5.14 -1.10 2.06
C TYR A 83 4.77 -0.41 0.76
N THR A 84 5.56 0.59 0.40
CA THR A 84 5.41 1.34 -0.84
C THR A 84 6.74 1.35 -1.57
N TYR A 85 6.72 0.93 -2.82
CA TYR A 85 7.86 0.97 -3.71
C TYR A 85 7.63 2.07 -4.75
N ILE A 86 8.46 3.09 -4.75
CA ILE A 86 8.40 4.21 -5.67
C ILE A 86 9.62 4.14 -6.59
N THR A 87 9.39 4.06 -7.90
CA THR A 87 10.45 3.93 -8.89
C THR A 87 10.11 4.66 -10.18
N HIS A 88 11.09 4.82 -11.05
CA HIS A 88 10.87 5.32 -12.41
C HIS A 88 10.15 4.26 -13.24
N GLN A 89 9.14 4.68 -13.98
CA GLN A 89 8.41 3.79 -14.88
C GLN A 89 9.04 3.83 -16.28
N ASN A 90 9.79 2.79 -16.62
CA ASN A 90 10.40 2.59 -17.93
C ASN A 90 9.67 1.46 -18.67
N GLY A 91 8.44 1.71 -19.14
CA GLY A 91 7.64 0.72 -19.86
C GLY A 91 6.41 0.21 -19.09
N PRO A 92 5.84 -0.95 -19.50
CA PRO A 92 4.72 -1.57 -18.81
C PRO A 92 5.09 -1.95 -17.38
N LEU A 93 4.10 -1.91 -16.48
CA LEU A 93 4.29 -2.33 -15.10
C LEU A 93 4.66 -3.81 -15.00
N ASP A 94 5.78 -4.09 -14.35
CA ASP A 94 6.22 -5.44 -14.01
C ASP A 94 5.99 -5.71 -12.51
N TYR A 95 4.87 -6.36 -12.20
CA TYR A 95 4.56 -6.77 -10.83
C TYR A 95 5.59 -7.76 -10.24
N ASP A 96 6.23 -8.57 -11.08
CA ASP A 96 7.24 -9.51 -10.59
C ASP A 96 8.46 -8.77 -10.06
N LEU A 97 8.86 -7.70 -10.73
CA LEU A 97 9.96 -6.85 -10.27
C LEU A 97 9.65 -6.20 -8.92
N CYS A 98 8.42 -5.70 -8.74
CA CYS A 98 8.02 -5.00 -7.52
C CYS A 98 7.76 -5.96 -6.33
N LEU A 99 7.20 -7.14 -6.57
CA LEU A 99 6.83 -8.08 -5.51
C LEU A 99 7.97 -9.01 -5.10
N ARG A 100 8.91 -9.29 -5.99
CA ARG A 100 10.02 -10.23 -5.75
C ARG A 100 10.82 -9.92 -4.49
N PRO A 101 11.28 -8.68 -4.22
CA PRO A 101 12.07 -8.39 -3.02
C PRO A 101 11.32 -8.70 -1.73
N VAL A 102 10.01 -8.43 -1.69
CA VAL A 102 9.17 -8.70 -0.52
C VAL A 102 8.95 -10.20 -0.34
N ILE A 103 8.71 -10.93 -1.43
CA ILE A 103 8.57 -12.39 -1.41
C ILE A 103 9.86 -13.05 -0.94
N GLU A 104 11.02 -12.62 -1.45
CA GLU A 104 12.34 -13.13 -1.04
C GLU A 104 12.63 -12.86 0.43
N ALA A 105 12.31 -11.66 0.93
CA ALA A 105 12.46 -11.31 2.34
C ALA A 105 11.57 -12.19 3.23
N LEU A 106 10.32 -12.41 2.86
CA LEU A 106 9.39 -13.28 3.59
C LEU A 106 9.90 -14.74 3.60
N ASN A 107 10.34 -15.25 2.46
CA ASN A 107 10.92 -16.61 2.37
C ASN A 107 12.20 -16.73 3.21
N GLY A 108 13.03 -15.68 3.27
CA GLY A 108 14.25 -15.63 4.08
C GLY A 108 14.01 -15.76 5.58
N ILE A 109 12.84 -15.37 6.06
CA ILE A 109 12.40 -15.52 7.46
C ILE A 109 11.51 -16.75 7.69
N GLY A 110 11.43 -17.67 6.69
CA GLY A 110 10.69 -18.92 6.80
C GLY A 110 9.20 -18.84 6.47
N VAL A 111 8.71 -17.73 5.91
CA VAL A 111 7.33 -17.57 5.44
C VAL A 111 7.26 -17.99 3.96
N PRO A 112 6.55 -19.09 3.59
CA PRO A 112 6.53 -19.62 2.22
C PRO A 112 5.62 -18.80 1.32
N ALA A 113 6.01 -17.54 1.08
CA ALA A 113 5.26 -16.57 0.29
C ALA A 113 5.46 -16.78 -1.21
N ARG A 114 4.40 -16.57 -1.98
CA ARG A 114 4.45 -16.59 -3.45
C ARG A 114 3.50 -15.55 -4.05
N LYS A 115 3.78 -15.10 -5.28
CA LYS A 115 2.81 -14.32 -6.06
C LYS A 115 1.69 -15.24 -6.52
N ASN A 116 0.45 -14.78 -6.39
CA ASN A 116 -0.71 -15.44 -6.97
C ASN A 116 -1.06 -14.90 -8.37
N ARG A 117 -2.15 -15.40 -8.98
CA ARG A 117 -2.58 -14.99 -10.33
C ARG A 117 -3.08 -13.54 -10.41
N THR A 118 -3.48 -12.95 -9.29
CA THR A 118 -4.00 -11.57 -9.19
C THR A 118 -2.95 -10.54 -8.79
N CYS A 119 -1.67 -10.90 -8.86
CA CYS A 119 -0.54 -10.07 -8.46
C CYS A 119 -0.56 -9.64 -6.97
N ASP A 120 -1.11 -10.51 -6.11
CA ASP A 120 -1.04 -10.41 -4.66
C ASP A 120 0.02 -11.38 -4.13
N ILE A 121 0.43 -11.21 -2.87
CA ILE A 121 1.27 -12.20 -2.19
C ILE A 121 0.37 -13.15 -1.37
N ALA A 122 0.65 -14.44 -1.46
CA ALA A 122 -0.13 -15.49 -0.80
C ALA A 122 0.76 -16.56 -0.16
N ILE A 123 0.25 -17.24 0.86
CA ILE A 123 0.77 -18.49 1.44
C ILE A 123 -0.26 -19.58 1.13
N GLY A 124 0.13 -20.59 0.35
CA GLY A 124 -0.86 -21.54 -0.16
C GLY A 124 -1.95 -20.81 -0.95
N GLU A 125 -3.20 -20.98 -0.54
CA GLU A 125 -4.36 -20.31 -1.14
C GLU A 125 -4.78 -19.02 -0.40
N GLN A 126 -4.11 -18.69 0.72
CA GLN A 126 -4.46 -17.54 1.52
C GLN A 126 -3.67 -16.30 1.09
N LYS A 127 -4.39 -15.25 0.69
CA LYS A 127 -3.80 -13.94 0.42
C LYS A 127 -3.32 -13.31 1.73
N ILE A 128 -2.05 -12.89 1.77
CA ILE A 128 -1.43 -12.19 2.89
C ILE A 128 -1.08 -10.73 2.59
N SER A 129 -1.02 -10.34 1.33
CA SER A 129 -0.81 -8.95 0.91
C SER A 129 -1.57 -8.66 -0.36
N GLY A 130 -2.13 -7.46 -0.46
CA GLY A 130 -2.74 -6.92 -1.68
C GLY A 130 -1.91 -5.80 -2.27
N SER A 131 -1.90 -5.70 -3.59
CA SER A 131 -1.17 -4.68 -4.31
C SER A 131 -2.11 -3.64 -4.91
N ALA A 132 -1.70 -2.38 -4.86
CA ALA A 132 -2.34 -1.27 -5.55
C ALA A 132 -1.24 -0.41 -6.17
N GLN A 133 -1.57 0.34 -7.22
CA GLN A 133 -0.58 1.12 -7.94
C GLN A 133 -1.11 2.48 -8.34
N ARG A 134 -0.19 3.40 -8.56
CA ARG A 134 -0.40 4.68 -9.24
C ARG A 134 0.77 4.96 -10.16
N SER A 135 0.47 5.39 -11.39
CA SER A 135 1.47 5.90 -12.32
C SER A 135 1.16 7.37 -12.62
N ALA A 136 2.13 8.24 -12.46
CA ALA A 136 2.04 9.65 -12.81
C ALA A 136 3.44 10.25 -13.00
N GLY A 137 3.59 11.16 -13.99
CA GLY A 137 4.84 11.88 -14.22
C GLY A 137 6.05 10.98 -14.50
N GLY A 138 5.87 9.82 -15.15
CA GLY A 138 6.94 8.87 -15.39
C GLY A 138 7.38 8.07 -14.16
N ARG A 139 6.64 8.14 -13.08
CA ARG A 139 6.87 7.40 -11.84
C ARG A 139 5.76 6.42 -11.54
N LEU A 140 6.12 5.36 -10.84
CA LEU A 140 5.25 4.31 -10.35
C LEU A 140 5.35 4.22 -8.82
N LEU A 141 4.19 4.05 -8.17
CA LEU A 141 4.03 3.68 -6.79
C LEU A 141 3.23 2.39 -6.73
#